data_35e226306341b1237a4e9c72d7d91c9e
#
_entry.id   35e226306341b1237a4e9c72d7d91c9e
#
_cell.length_a   1.000
_cell.length_b   1.000
_cell.length_c   1.000
_cell.angle_alpha   90.00
_cell.angle_beta   90.00
_cell.angle_gamma   90.00
#
_symmetry.space_group_name_H-M   'P 1'
#
loop_
_entity.id
_entity.type
_entity.pdbx_description
1 polymer ?
#
loop_
_entity_poly.entity_id
_entity_poly.type
_entity_poly.pdbx_seq_one_letter_code
_entity_poly.pdbx_strand_id
1 'polypeptide(L)'
;MHFAVSGKSGDRVVFDHAEVLDKDGNFYTANMRSAKNLIEYTLRGGEKEEFEPTFTFQGFRYIRLIEYPGDISLDDFKAYPMHTDYKKTAEFECSDSDLNQLYKNVLWGQDDNFVDVPTDCPQRDERQGWTGDAQVFIKTAAINRNVGALFNKWLRDAALEQPGSGEIMMIVPRMAGENNGAAWGDAITICPTEIYRAYGDKTILADRFKSMERWVEYIKAQGENPYLWNTGHQFGDWLGLDAEEGSYEGKTDKFLIATAYYAVSCHNTAMAAEILGYTEKAKYYNDLYKNIKAAFADEYLNEDGTVKQQTQTANALVLYFDLTDNKTAVAADLAKLVEDNGKAMTTGFVGTPYIIYALSDNGYASLAYDLVLRREFPSWLYSVSMGATTIWEHWDGLKPDGSMWSEKMNSFNHYAYGAVASWFFTDICGIKYAAPGYKAFEIKPVLDERLSFANAAIDTMYGKIRSQWRKVDGGAEFEIEVPSNTTCRFEYNGTKHAFGSGIYKFTVCA
;
A
#
# COMPACT_ATOMS: atom_id res chain seq x y z
N MET A 1 18.09 -19.28 0.57
CA MET A 1 19.30 -19.58 1.36
C MET A 1 20.22 -20.50 0.58
N HIS A 2 21.47 -20.13 0.40
CA HIS A 2 22.52 -20.97 -0.17
C HIS A 2 23.45 -21.43 0.97
N PHE A 3 23.96 -22.65 0.91
CA PHE A 3 24.99 -23.11 1.82
C PHE A 3 25.99 -24.04 1.14
N ALA A 4 27.18 -24.12 1.72
CA ALA A 4 28.26 -25.01 1.31
C ALA A 4 28.66 -25.89 2.49
N VAL A 5 28.80 -27.20 2.28
CA VAL A 5 28.99 -28.18 3.35
C VAL A 5 29.91 -29.31 2.91
N SER A 6 30.67 -29.86 3.86
CA SER A 6 31.45 -31.08 3.64
C SER A 6 31.04 -32.13 4.68
N GLY A 7 30.90 -33.37 4.24
CA GLY A 7 30.51 -34.48 5.10
C GLY A 7 30.54 -35.82 4.38
N LYS A 8 30.06 -36.85 5.03
CA LYS A 8 29.97 -38.22 4.47
C LYS A 8 28.65 -38.40 3.71
N SER A 9 28.62 -39.37 2.82
CA SER A 9 27.36 -39.77 2.17
C SER A 9 26.32 -40.18 3.23
N GLY A 10 25.14 -39.55 3.14
CA GLY A 10 24.04 -39.75 4.09
C GLY A 10 24.00 -38.76 5.25
N ASP A 11 25.05 -37.98 5.48
CA ASP A 11 24.97 -36.85 6.43
C ASP A 11 23.91 -35.83 5.99
N ARG A 12 23.34 -35.11 6.93
CA ARG A 12 22.23 -34.19 6.63
C ARG A 12 22.53 -32.75 7.08
N VAL A 13 22.01 -31.80 6.31
CA VAL A 13 21.85 -30.41 6.72
C VAL A 13 20.36 -30.16 6.85
N VAL A 14 19.93 -29.75 8.04
CA VAL A 14 18.51 -29.46 8.32
C VAL A 14 18.42 -28.11 9.04
N PHE A 15 17.62 -27.21 8.49
CA PHE A 15 17.36 -25.91 9.10
C PHE A 15 15.96 -25.41 8.78
N ASP A 16 15.42 -24.59 9.64
CA ASP A 16 14.14 -23.93 9.45
C ASP A 16 14.25 -22.40 9.56
N HIS A 17 13.15 -21.72 9.26
CA HIS A 17 13.06 -20.28 9.11
C HIS A 17 11.96 -19.71 10.01
N ALA A 18 12.19 -18.53 10.59
CA ALA A 18 11.21 -17.76 11.35
C ALA A 18 11.35 -16.26 11.10
N GLU A 19 10.24 -15.54 11.26
CA GLU A 19 10.23 -14.08 11.18
C GLU A 19 10.62 -13.42 12.49
N VAL A 20 10.27 -14.04 13.62
CA VAL A 20 10.44 -13.48 14.96
C VAL A 20 10.88 -14.53 15.94
N LEU A 21 11.40 -14.06 17.08
CA LEU A 21 11.60 -14.87 18.29
C LEU A 21 10.44 -14.59 19.25
N ASP A 22 10.15 -15.54 20.13
CA ASP A 22 9.21 -15.31 21.23
C ASP A 22 9.83 -14.37 22.30
N LYS A 23 9.03 -14.03 23.32
CA LYS A 23 9.47 -13.15 24.42
C LYS A 23 10.68 -13.66 25.23
N ASP A 24 10.94 -14.97 25.17
CA ASP A 24 12.06 -15.62 25.87
C ASP A 24 13.26 -15.83 24.94
N GLY A 25 13.18 -15.32 23.69
CA GLY A 25 14.22 -15.42 22.67
C GLY A 25 14.24 -16.76 21.92
N ASN A 26 13.22 -17.60 22.08
CA ASN A 26 13.14 -18.85 21.36
C ASN A 26 12.61 -18.66 19.93
N PHE A 27 12.97 -19.58 19.07
CA PHE A 27 12.56 -19.62 17.69
C PHE A 27 11.03 -19.84 17.57
N TYR A 28 10.31 -18.89 16.95
CA TYR A 28 8.86 -18.90 16.89
C TYR A 28 8.35 -19.17 15.47
N THR A 29 7.51 -20.19 15.31
CA THR A 29 6.97 -20.63 14.01
C THR A 29 5.45 -20.85 14.00
N ALA A 30 4.74 -20.55 15.09
CA ALA A 30 3.29 -20.78 15.14
C ALA A 30 2.55 -19.93 14.09
N ASN A 31 3.03 -18.70 13.81
CA ASN A 31 2.48 -17.82 12.79
C ASN A 31 2.71 -18.31 11.35
N MET A 32 3.59 -19.28 11.12
CA MET A 32 3.76 -19.93 9.83
C MET A 32 2.59 -20.87 9.47
N ARG A 33 1.78 -21.21 10.46
CA ARG A 33 0.60 -22.10 10.35
C ARG A 33 1.01 -23.47 9.77
N SER A 34 0.50 -23.84 8.58
CA SER A 34 0.83 -25.13 7.93
C SER A 34 2.00 -25.05 6.94
N ALA A 35 2.63 -23.88 6.78
CA ALA A 35 3.74 -23.72 5.86
C ALA A 35 4.93 -24.60 6.25
N LYS A 36 5.47 -25.33 5.26
CA LYS A 36 6.68 -26.13 5.44
C LYS A 36 7.89 -25.23 5.23
N ASN A 37 8.39 -24.66 6.32
CA ASN A 37 9.54 -23.74 6.33
C ASN A 37 10.88 -24.44 6.60
N LEU A 38 10.89 -25.78 6.59
CA LEU A 38 12.05 -26.63 6.81
C LEU A 38 12.75 -26.93 5.48
N ILE A 39 14.07 -26.81 5.47
CA ILE A 39 14.94 -27.28 4.40
C ILE A 39 15.74 -28.48 4.91
N GLU A 40 15.71 -29.56 4.14
CA GLU A 40 16.45 -30.79 4.39
C GLU A 40 17.29 -31.12 3.16
N TYR A 41 18.59 -31.32 3.36
CA TYR A 41 19.54 -31.72 2.34
C TYR A 41 20.35 -32.91 2.81
N THR A 42 20.41 -34.00 2.03
CA THR A 42 21.21 -35.17 2.31
C THR A 42 22.45 -35.17 1.41
N LEU A 43 23.63 -35.22 2.03
CA LEU A 43 24.89 -35.17 1.33
C LEU A 43 25.13 -36.44 0.50
N ARG A 44 25.67 -36.24 -0.68
CA ARG A 44 26.22 -37.31 -1.51
C ARG A 44 27.54 -37.84 -0.92
N GLY A 45 28.28 -36.96 -0.26
CA GLY A 45 29.59 -37.21 0.33
C GLY A 45 30.75 -37.01 -0.63
N GLY A 46 31.94 -36.80 -0.07
CA GLY A 46 33.16 -36.55 -0.81
C GLY A 46 33.68 -35.11 -0.66
N GLU A 47 33.69 -34.37 -1.75
CA GLU A 47 34.13 -32.97 -1.75
C GLU A 47 33.08 -32.01 -1.14
N LYS A 48 33.45 -30.74 -0.96
CA LYS A 48 32.53 -29.71 -0.54
C LYS A 48 31.34 -29.59 -1.50
N GLU A 49 30.12 -29.70 -0.99
CA GLU A 49 28.88 -29.62 -1.74
C GLU A 49 28.26 -28.25 -1.52
N GLU A 50 27.66 -27.70 -2.57
CA GLU A 50 26.89 -26.46 -2.50
C GLU A 50 25.40 -26.77 -2.81
N PHE A 51 24.50 -26.13 -2.09
CA PHE A 51 23.08 -26.30 -2.29
C PHE A 51 22.35 -24.96 -2.24
N GLU A 52 21.42 -24.79 -3.17
CA GLU A 52 20.47 -23.70 -3.23
C GLU A 52 19.09 -24.28 -3.57
N PRO A 53 18.03 -23.96 -2.80
CA PRO A 53 16.68 -24.43 -3.12
C PRO A 53 16.25 -23.98 -4.51
N THR A 54 15.66 -24.92 -5.28
CA THR A 54 15.07 -24.64 -6.58
C THR A 54 13.56 -24.69 -6.48
N PHE A 55 12.84 -23.75 -7.13
CA PHE A 55 11.39 -23.63 -7.16
C PHE A 55 10.71 -23.38 -5.79
N THR A 56 11.46 -22.94 -4.79
CA THR A 56 10.94 -22.50 -3.50
C THR A 56 11.78 -21.36 -2.93
N PHE A 57 11.15 -20.50 -2.13
CA PHE A 57 11.82 -19.50 -1.33
C PHE A 57 11.14 -19.38 0.04
N GLN A 58 11.80 -18.73 0.99
CA GLN A 58 11.31 -18.56 2.35
C GLN A 58 11.38 -17.09 2.74
N GLY A 59 10.31 -16.58 3.34
CA GLY A 59 10.33 -15.32 4.07
C GLY A 59 10.84 -15.56 5.49
N PHE A 60 11.91 -14.87 5.89
CA PHE A 60 12.49 -15.09 7.21
C PHE A 60 13.38 -13.93 7.67
N ARG A 61 13.59 -13.89 8.96
CA ARG A 61 14.58 -13.04 9.62
C ARG A 61 15.59 -13.87 10.41
N TYR A 62 15.17 -15.05 10.86
CA TYR A 62 15.97 -15.97 11.66
C TYR A 62 16.02 -17.35 11.03
N ILE A 63 17.16 -18.03 11.21
CA ILE A 63 17.37 -19.42 10.81
C ILE A 63 17.80 -20.19 12.03
N ARG A 64 17.19 -21.35 12.25
CA ARG A 64 17.63 -22.31 13.24
C ARG A 64 18.23 -23.53 12.56
N LEU A 65 19.52 -23.78 12.78
CA LEU A 65 20.19 -24.96 12.31
C LEU A 65 19.87 -26.11 13.28
N ILE A 66 19.31 -27.18 12.74
CA ILE A 66 18.83 -28.36 13.50
C ILE A 66 19.85 -29.49 13.41
N GLU A 67 20.38 -29.76 12.20
CA GLU A 67 21.35 -30.80 11.92
C GLU A 67 22.39 -30.27 10.92
N TYR A 68 23.66 -30.53 11.23
CA TYR A 68 24.78 -30.14 10.37
C TYR A 68 25.98 -31.03 10.64
N PRO A 69 26.67 -31.57 9.61
CA PRO A 69 27.86 -32.38 9.78
C PRO A 69 29.10 -31.52 10.02
N GLY A 70 29.83 -31.81 11.09
CA GLY A 70 31.11 -31.16 11.42
C GLY A 70 30.99 -29.77 12.03
N ASP A 71 32.04 -28.95 11.87
CA ASP A 71 32.11 -27.60 12.40
C ASP A 71 31.36 -26.61 11.53
N ILE A 72 30.66 -25.65 12.15
CA ILE A 72 29.84 -24.66 11.48
C ILE A 72 30.67 -23.38 11.30
N SER A 73 30.65 -22.84 10.06
CA SER A 73 31.09 -21.47 9.76
C SER A 73 29.92 -20.65 9.23
N LEU A 74 29.79 -19.40 9.69
CA LEU A 74 28.82 -18.46 9.11
C LEU A 74 29.09 -18.17 7.63
N ASP A 75 30.34 -18.29 7.19
CA ASP A 75 30.74 -18.07 5.80
C ASP A 75 30.20 -19.16 4.85
N ASP A 76 29.79 -20.31 5.39
CA ASP A 76 29.17 -21.37 4.62
C ASP A 76 27.70 -21.09 4.24
N PHE A 77 27.08 -20.07 4.84
CA PHE A 77 25.68 -19.71 4.62
C PHE A 77 25.55 -18.33 3.99
N LYS A 78 24.73 -18.22 2.94
CA LYS A 78 24.42 -16.94 2.29
C LYS A 78 22.92 -16.81 2.06
N ALA A 79 22.33 -15.71 2.52
CA ALA A 79 20.98 -15.31 2.17
C ALA A 79 21.01 -14.42 0.92
N TYR A 80 20.19 -14.74 -0.07
CA TYR A 80 19.99 -13.92 -1.25
C TYR A 80 18.55 -13.39 -1.22
N PRO A 81 18.35 -12.05 -1.21
CA PRO A 81 17.01 -11.48 -1.40
C PRO A 81 16.54 -11.81 -2.83
N MET A 82 15.27 -12.14 -2.94
CA MET A 82 14.62 -12.43 -4.22
C MET A 82 13.43 -11.50 -4.41
N HIS A 83 13.34 -10.87 -5.55
CA HIS A 83 12.20 -10.06 -5.97
C HIS A 83 12.14 -9.99 -7.49
N THR A 84 11.01 -9.54 -8.03
CA THR A 84 10.89 -9.20 -9.45
C THR A 84 11.95 -8.17 -9.83
N ASP A 85 12.64 -8.38 -10.96
CA ASP A 85 13.66 -7.45 -11.44
C ASP A 85 13.01 -6.15 -11.95
N TYR A 86 12.93 -5.15 -11.09
CA TYR A 86 12.45 -3.82 -11.37
C TYR A 86 13.39 -2.73 -10.83
N LYS A 87 13.49 -1.63 -11.57
CA LYS A 87 14.36 -0.51 -11.18
C LYS A 87 13.83 0.18 -9.92
N LYS A 88 14.72 0.45 -8.95
CA LYS A 88 14.46 1.41 -7.87
C LYS A 88 14.29 2.79 -8.48
N THR A 89 13.21 3.49 -8.13
CA THR A 89 12.83 4.77 -8.71
C THR A 89 12.72 5.91 -7.71
N ALA A 90 12.77 5.63 -6.40
CA ALA A 90 12.59 6.66 -5.40
C ALA A 90 13.60 6.59 -4.25
N GLU A 91 13.82 7.76 -3.65
CA GLU A 91 14.64 7.96 -2.46
C GLU A 91 13.89 8.93 -1.54
N PHE A 92 13.93 8.64 -0.23
CA PHE A 92 13.37 9.51 0.79
C PHE A 92 14.27 9.51 2.02
N GLU A 93 14.44 10.69 2.61
CA GLU A 93 15.14 10.90 3.88
C GLU A 93 14.56 12.14 4.57
N CYS A 94 14.42 12.09 5.89
CA CYS A 94 14.03 13.23 6.71
C CYS A 94 14.80 13.26 8.03
N SER A 95 14.53 14.26 8.85
CA SER A 95 15.21 14.43 10.14
C SER A 95 14.76 13.44 11.23
N ASP A 96 13.69 12.69 11.03
CA ASP A 96 13.23 11.67 11.99
C ASP A 96 13.77 10.27 11.58
N SER A 97 14.57 9.69 12.45
CA SER A 97 15.23 8.40 12.20
C SER A 97 14.25 7.22 12.11
N ASP A 98 13.15 7.28 12.87
CA ASP A 98 12.17 6.20 12.90
C ASP A 98 11.31 6.24 11.63
N LEU A 99 11.01 7.44 11.13
CA LEU A 99 10.33 7.61 9.84
C LEU A 99 11.20 7.11 8.68
N ASN A 100 12.52 7.37 8.73
CA ASN A 100 13.48 6.81 7.76
C ASN A 100 13.54 5.27 7.86
N GLN A 101 13.46 4.71 9.07
CA GLN A 101 13.41 3.26 9.25
C GLN A 101 12.07 2.69 8.73
N LEU A 102 10.95 3.36 8.99
CA LEU A 102 9.65 2.97 8.43
C LEU A 102 9.70 2.91 6.90
N TYR A 103 10.30 3.92 6.24
CA TYR A 103 10.45 3.89 4.78
C TYR A 103 11.28 2.69 4.30
N LYS A 104 12.37 2.33 5.01
CA LYS A 104 13.14 1.11 4.71
C LYS A 104 12.29 -0.16 4.87
N ASN A 105 11.47 -0.21 5.92
CA ASN A 105 10.56 -1.34 6.14
C ASN A 105 9.52 -1.47 5.01
N VAL A 106 9.02 -0.35 4.48
CA VAL A 106 8.12 -0.34 3.32
C VAL A 106 8.82 -0.89 2.08
N LEU A 107 10.08 -0.50 1.83
CA LEU A 107 10.84 -1.00 0.68
C LEU A 107 11.09 -2.50 0.78
N TRP A 108 11.50 -3.00 1.97
CA TRP A 108 11.69 -4.43 2.20
C TRP A 108 10.38 -5.20 2.06
N GLY A 109 9.29 -4.72 2.66
CA GLY A 109 7.98 -5.35 2.52
C GLY A 109 7.51 -5.44 1.07
N GLN A 110 7.77 -4.40 0.26
CA GLN A 110 7.47 -4.43 -1.18
C GLN A 110 8.34 -5.45 -1.93
N ASP A 111 9.66 -5.42 -1.72
CA ASP A 111 10.59 -6.28 -2.44
C ASP A 111 10.34 -7.76 -2.10
N ASP A 112 10.16 -8.10 -0.81
CA ASP A 112 9.94 -9.47 -0.34
C ASP A 112 8.63 -10.09 -0.83
N ASN A 113 7.62 -9.26 -1.11
CA ASN A 113 6.29 -9.70 -1.53
C ASN A 113 6.06 -9.62 -3.05
N PHE A 114 6.84 -8.81 -3.77
CA PHE A 114 6.67 -8.65 -5.21
C PHE A 114 7.57 -9.62 -5.98
N VAL A 115 7.22 -10.89 -5.94
CA VAL A 115 7.92 -12.00 -6.61
C VAL A 115 7.01 -12.58 -7.68
N ASP A 116 7.02 -11.99 -8.89
CA ASP A 116 6.17 -12.30 -10.05
C ASP A 116 4.67 -12.01 -9.86
N VAL A 117 4.19 -12.05 -8.63
CA VAL A 117 2.85 -11.71 -8.15
C VAL A 117 3.00 -10.85 -6.89
N PRO A 118 2.16 -9.82 -6.69
CA PRO A 118 2.16 -9.06 -5.43
C PRO A 118 1.46 -9.89 -4.33
N THR A 119 2.21 -10.77 -3.65
CA THR A 119 1.67 -11.60 -2.57
C THR A 119 1.50 -10.81 -1.29
N ASP A 120 0.50 -11.16 -0.49
CA ASP A 120 0.21 -10.54 0.81
C ASP A 120 1.36 -10.71 1.83
N CYS A 121 1.99 -11.88 1.81
CA CYS A 121 3.08 -12.26 2.71
C CYS A 121 4.03 -13.26 2.03
N PRO A 122 5.34 -13.35 2.44
CA PRO A 122 6.29 -14.24 1.79
C PRO A 122 6.54 -15.55 2.54
N GLN A 123 6.01 -15.77 3.77
CA GLN A 123 6.52 -16.78 4.69
C GLN A 123 5.56 -17.89 5.08
N ARG A 124 4.27 -17.60 5.31
CA ARG A 124 3.28 -18.55 5.84
C ARG A 124 2.55 -19.32 4.75
N ASP A 125 1.57 -20.14 5.09
CA ASP A 125 0.79 -20.98 4.16
C ASP A 125 -0.21 -20.21 3.27
N GLU A 126 -0.21 -18.89 3.30
CA GLU A 126 -0.97 -17.98 2.44
C GLU A 126 -0.18 -17.65 1.17
N ARG A 127 0.63 -16.61 1.15
CA ARG A 127 1.48 -16.23 0.01
C ARG A 127 0.71 -16.12 -1.30
N GLN A 128 -0.37 -15.33 -1.28
CA GLN A 128 -1.32 -15.22 -2.37
C GLN A 128 -1.41 -13.78 -2.89
N GLY A 129 -1.73 -13.63 -4.16
CA GLY A 129 -1.90 -12.32 -4.80
C GLY A 129 -3.21 -11.65 -4.43
N TRP A 130 -3.34 -11.22 -3.17
CA TRP A 130 -4.51 -10.50 -2.68
C TRP A 130 -4.66 -9.15 -3.36
N THR A 131 -5.80 -8.98 -4.03
CA THR A 131 -6.07 -7.78 -4.84
C THR A 131 -6.32 -6.55 -4.00
N GLY A 132 -6.86 -6.72 -2.79
CA GLY A 132 -7.05 -5.64 -1.82
C GLY A 132 -5.74 -5.01 -1.39
N ASP A 133 -4.77 -5.83 -0.98
CA ASP A 133 -3.42 -5.38 -0.60
C ASP A 133 -2.73 -4.64 -1.73
N ALA A 134 -2.79 -5.21 -2.94
CA ALA A 134 -2.16 -4.63 -4.11
C ALA A 134 -2.75 -3.26 -4.46
N GLN A 135 -4.08 -3.10 -4.42
CA GLN A 135 -4.70 -1.83 -4.80
C GLN A 135 -4.47 -0.71 -3.78
N VAL A 136 -4.48 -0.98 -2.47
CA VAL A 136 -4.22 0.06 -1.47
C VAL A 136 -2.76 0.53 -1.49
N PHE A 137 -1.85 -0.33 -1.93
CA PHE A 137 -0.41 -0.05 -1.97
C PHE A 137 0.10 0.46 -3.33
N ILE A 138 -0.68 0.36 -4.40
CA ILE A 138 -0.23 0.61 -5.80
C ILE A 138 0.45 1.96 -5.99
N LYS A 139 -0.05 3.03 -5.36
CA LYS A 139 0.53 4.38 -5.45
C LYS A 139 1.95 4.41 -4.86
N THR A 140 2.14 3.81 -3.70
CA THR A 140 3.46 3.64 -3.07
C THR A 140 4.37 2.74 -3.90
N ALA A 141 3.86 1.61 -4.39
CA ALA A 141 4.61 0.70 -5.23
C ALA A 141 5.15 1.38 -6.49
N ALA A 142 4.32 2.17 -7.17
CA ALA A 142 4.67 2.87 -8.41
C ALA A 142 5.69 4.01 -8.20
N ILE A 143 5.75 4.59 -7.00
CA ILE A 143 6.76 5.58 -6.63
C ILE A 143 8.10 4.87 -6.35
N ASN A 144 8.08 3.84 -5.50
CA ASN A 144 9.28 3.17 -5.00
C ASN A 144 10.06 2.44 -6.08
N ARG A 145 9.33 1.77 -6.99
CA ARG A 145 9.88 0.87 -8.02
C ARG A 145 9.15 1.08 -9.34
N ASN A 146 9.81 0.80 -10.45
CA ASN A 146 9.13 0.73 -11.74
C ASN A 146 8.36 -0.60 -11.85
N VAL A 147 7.15 -0.62 -11.32
CA VAL A 147 6.30 -1.82 -11.27
C VAL A 147 5.36 -1.98 -12.48
N GLY A 148 5.49 -1.14 -13.52
CA GLY A 148 4.59 -1.16 -14.67
C GLY A 148 4.50 -2.53 -15.35
N ALA A 149 5.63 -3.21 -15.57
CA ALA A 149 5.65 -4.53 -16.20
C ALA A 149 5.01 -5.61 -15.33
N LEU A 150 5.30 -5.60 -14.00
CA LEU A 150 4.73 -6.53 -13.02
C LEU A 150 3.20 -6.41 -13.00
N PHE A 151 2.68 -5.19 -12.83
CA PHE A 151 1.24 -4.97 -12.78
C PHE A 151 0.55 -5.21 -14.12
N ASN A 152 1.18 -4.92 -15.26
CA ASN A 152 0.62 -5.25 -16.55
C ASN A 152 0.45 -6.78 -16.73
N LYS A 153 1.46 -7.56 -16.31
CA LYS A 153 1.39 -9.03 -16.29
C LYS A 153 0.29 -9.52 -15.33
N TRP A 154 0.30 -9.10 -14.08
CA TRP A 154 -0.62 -9.58 -13.06
C TRP A 154 -2.09 -9.19 -13.33
N LEU A 155 -2.34 -7.97 -13.78
CA LEU A 155 -3.68 -7.54 -14.20
C LEU A 155 -4.17 -8.26 -15.48
N ARG A 156 -3.26 -8.75 -16.32
CA ARG A 156 -3.62 -9.64 -17.43
C ARG A 156 -4.11 -10.98 -16.89
N ASP A 157 -3.46 -11.53 -15.89
CA ASP A 157 -3.90 -12.78 -15.25
C ASP A 157 -5.31 -12.59 -14.67
N ALA A 158 -5.56 -11.51 -13.91
CA ALA A 158 -6.90 -11.15 -13.41
C ALA A 158 -7.95 -11.05 -14.53
N ALA A 159 -7.60 -10.43 -15.65
CA ALA A 159 -8.51 -10.28 -16.80
C ALA A 159 -8.78 -11.61 -17.51
N LEU A 160 -7.82 -12.52 -17.59
CA LEU A 160 -7.98 -13.85 -18.18
C LEU A 160 -8.85 -14.77 -17.30
N GLU A 161 -8.75 -14.63 -15.99
CA GLU A 161 -9.53 -15.38 -15.01
C GLU A 161 -10.94 -14.81 -14.76
N GLN A 162 -11.22 -13.60 -15.26
CA GLN A 162 -12.51 -12.94 -15.09
C GLN A 162 -13.65 -13.74 -15.74
N PRO A 163 -14.60 -14.30 -14.97
CA PRO A 163 -15.66 -15.17 -15.50
C PRO A 163 -16.68 -14.36 -16.34
N GLY A 164 -17.57 -15.08 -17.01
CA GLY A 164 -18.60 -14.48 -17.89
C GLY A 164 -19.50 -13.44 -17.22
N SER A 165 -19.78 -13.61 -15.94
CA SER A 165 -20.50 -12.70 -15.06
C SER A 165 -19.81 -11.34 -14.85
N GLY A 166 -18.48 -11.28 -14.89
CA GLY A 166 -17.70 -10.04 -14.83
C GLY A 166 -17.04 -9.75 -13.49
N GLU A 167 -17.24 -10.60 -12.47
CA GLU A 167 -16.56 -10.43 -11.17
C GLU A 167 -15.04 -10.55 -11.26
N ILE A 168 -14.35 -9.88 -10.36
CA ILE A 168 -12.91 -10.01 -10.15
C ILE A 168 -12.69 -10.72 -8.81
N MET A 169 -11.85 -11.73 -8.82
CA MET A 169 -11.54 -12.49 -7.61
C MET A 169 -10.69 -11.69 -6.64
N MET A 170 -10.80 -11.99 -5.35
CA MET A 170 -9.99 -11.36 -4.31
C MET A 170 -8.52 -11.76 -4.37
N ILE A 171 -8.22 -12.92 -4.96
CA ILE A 171 -6.87 -13.47 -5.11
C ILE A 171 -6.61 -13.77 -6.59
N VAL A 172 -5.46 -13.36 -7.08
CA VAL A 172 -4.99 -13.59 -8.46
C VAL A 172 -3.53 -14.07 -8.43
N PRO A 173 -3.22 -15.26 -8.96
CA PRO A 173 -4.10 -16.24 -9.60
C PRO A 173 -5.16 -16.82 -8.66
N ARG A 174 -6.33 -17.18 -9.24
CA ARG A 174 -7.48 -17.65 -8.50
C ARG A 174 -7.21 -18.96 -7.77
N MET A 175 -7.60 -19.00 -6.49
CA MET A 175 -7.64 -20.21 -5.69
C MET A 175 -9.08 -20.76 -5.60
N ALA A 176 -9.26 -22.03 -5.30
CA ALA A 176 -10.58 -22.64 -5.20
C ALA A 176 -11.36 -22.10 -3.97
N GLY A 177 -12.65 -21.79 -4.17
CA GLY A 177 -13.55 -21.38 -3.08
C GLY A 177 -13.53 -19.88 -2.75
N GLU A 178 -12.87 -19.07 -3.57
CA GLU A 178 -12.80 -17.63 -3.35
C GLU A 178 -14.02 -16.88 -3.84
N ASN A 179 -14.25 -15.73 -3.19
CA ASN A 179 -15.29 -14.78 -3.49
C ASN A 179 -14.72 -13.51 -4.19
N ASN A 180 -15.62 -12.62 -4.56
CA ASN A 180 -15.30 -11.24 -4.93
C ASN A 180 -15.80 -10.30 -3.83
N GLY A 181 -15.33 -9.05 -3.85
CA GLY A 181 -15.79 -8.01 -2.92
C GLY A 181 -15.19 -6.66 -3.24
N ALA A 182 -15.82 -5.64 -2.65
CA ALA A 182 -15.36 -4.27 -2.75
C ALA A 182 -13.98 -4.09 -2.13
N ALA A 183 -13.25 -3.10 -2.60
CA ALA A 183 -11.85 -2.82 -2.36
C ALA A 183 -10.89 -3.84 -2.99
N TRP A 184 -11.20 -5.14 -2.93
CA TRP A 184 -10.40 -6.20 -3.54
C TRP A 184 -10.57 -6.25 -5.05
N GLY A 185 -11.77 -6.54 -5.56
CA GLY A 185 -12.02 -6.61 -7.00
C GLY A 185 -11.80 -5.28 -7.74
N ASP A 186 -11.89 -4.17 -7.04
CA ASP A 186 -11.65 -2.82 -7.59
C ASP A 186 -10.19 -2.59 -8.04
N ALA A 187 -9.27 -3.49 -7.69
CA ALA A 187 -7.91 -3.50 -8.19
C ALA A 187 -7.84 -3.45 -9.72
N ILE A 188 -8.81 -4.05 -10.42
CA ILE A 188 -8.86 -4.05 -11.90
C ILE A 188 -9.10 -2.66 -12.51
N THR A 189 -9.62 -1.72 -11.73
CA THR A 189 -9.85 -0.32 -12.16
C THR A 189 -8.84 0.63 -11.53
N ILE A 190 -8.44 0.41 -10.27
CA ILE A 190 -7.55 1.28 -9.50
C ILE A 190 -6.10 1.10 -9.98
N CYS A 191 -5.59 -0.14 -10.04
CA CYS A 191 -4.20 -0.38 -10.38
C CYS A 191 -3.82 0.13 -11.79
N PRO A 192 -4.55 -0.17 -12.88
CA PRO A 192 -4.19 0.36 -14.20
C PRO A 192 -4.27 1.89 -14.27
N THR A 193 -5.18 2.49 -13.50
CA THR A 193 -5.31 3.95 -13.42
C THR A 193 -4.09 4.57 -12.73
N GLU A 194 -3.64 4.03 -11.60
CA GLU A 194 -2.46 4.53 -10.90
C GLU A 194 -1.17 4.29 -11.71
N ILE A 195 -1.03 3.16 -12.38
CA ILE A 195 0.10 2.89 -13.29
C ILE A 195 0.12 3.90 -14.45
N TYR A 196 -1.03 4.21 -15.03
CA TYR A 196 -1.12 5.27 -16.06
C TYR A 196 -0.72 6.63 -15.50
N ARG A 197 -1.20 7.00 -14.32
CA ARG A 197 -0.85 8.27 -13.67
C ARG A 197 0.64 8.38 -13.41
N ALA A 198 1.25 7.29 -12.89
CA ALA A 198 2.67 7.27 -12.55
C ALA A 198 3.60 7.29 -13.76
N TYR A 199 3.26 6.57 -14.84
CA TYR A 199 4.17 6.38 -15.97
C TYR A 199 3.72 6.99 -17.29
N GLY A 200 2.46 7.41 -17.42
CA GLY A 200 1.91 8.04 -18.62
C GLY A 200 1.61 7.07 -19.77
N ASP A 201 1.82 5.77 -19.58
CA ASP A 201 1.54 4.75 -20.58
C ASP A 201 0.06 4.35 -20.57
N LYS A 202 -0.69 4.81 -21.59
CA LYS A 202 -2.10 4.49 -21.72
C LYS A 202 -2.40 3.09 -22.26
N THR A 203 -1.37 2.31 -22.64
CA THR A 203 -1.59 0.95 -23.17
C THR A 203 -2.18 0.04 -22.08
N ILE A 204 -1.80 0.22 -20.83
CA ILE A 204 -2.38 -0.56 -19.72
C ILE A 204 -3.88 -0.30 -19.58
N LEU A 205 -4.34 0.94 -19.79
CA LEU A 205 -5.77 1.26 -19.80
C LEU A 205 -6.48 0.59 -20.98
N ALA A 206 -5.89 0.67 -22.18
CA ALA A 206 -6.45 0.05 -23.39
C ALA A 206 -6.58 -1.48 -23.22
N ASP A 207 -5.54 -2.12 -22.69
CA ASP A 207 -5.49 -3.57 -22.48
C ASP A 207 -6.47 -4.05 -21.40
N ARG A 208 -6.74 -3.23 -20.39
CA ARG A 208 -7.61 -3.60 -19.24
C ARG A 208 -9.04 -3.04 -19.37
N PHE A 209 -9.31 -2.13 -20.30
CA PHE A 209 -10.58 -1.41 -20.40
C PHE A 209 -11.80 -2.33 -20.39
N LYS A 210 -11.78 -3.41 -21.17
CA LYS A 210 -12.86 -4.38 -21.20
C LYS A 210 -13.12 -5.06 -19.84
N SER A 211 -12.07 -5.33 -19.09
CA SER A 211 -12.20 -5.93 -17.75
C SER A 211 -12.74 -4.90 -16.74
N MET A 212 -12.31 -3.64 -16.85
CA MET A 212 -12.85 -2.54 -16.06
C MET A 212 -14.35 -2.37 -16.28
N GLU A 213 -14.78 -2.34 -17.55
CA GLU A 213 -16.22 -2.28 -17.91
C GLU A 213 -17.01 -3.44 -17.31
N ARG A 214 -16.51 -4.67 -17.48
CA ARG A 214 -17.20 -5.87 -16.99
C ARG A 214 -17.32 -5.89 -15.46
N TRP A 215 -16.31 -5.38 -14.75
CA TRP A 215 -16.37 -5.23 -13.30
C TRP A 215 -17.44 -4.23 -12.87
N VAL A 216 -17.46 -3.03 -13.47
CA VAL A 216 -18.48 -2.01 -13.16
C VAL A 216 -19.90 -2.51 -13.49
N GLU A 217 -20.10 -3.20 -14.63
CA GLU A 217 -21.41 -3.77 -14.99
C GLU A 217 -21.80 -4.93 -14.09
N TYR A 218 -20.83 -5.73 -13.62
CA TYR A 218 -21.08 -6.76 -12.60
C TYR A 218 -21.62 -6.12 -11.31
N ILE A 219 -20.95 -5.09 -10.77
CA ILE A 219 -21.42 -4.40 -9.57
C ILE A 219 -22.82 -3.83 -9.77
N LYS A 220 -23.04 -3.15 -10.89
CA LYS A 220 -24.34 -2.58 -11.24
C LYS A 220 -25.49 -3.59 -11.24
N ALA A 221 -25.20 -4.85 -11.53
CA ALA A 221 -26.18 -5.93 -11.54
C ALA A 221 -26.42 -6.54 -10.15
N GLN A 222 -25.71 -6.08 -9.09
CA GLN A 222 -25.89 -6.58 -7.74
C GLN A 222 -27.02 -5.80 -7.03
N GLY A 223 -27.95 -6.53 -6.44
CA GLY A 223 -29.06 -5.93 -5.69
C GLY A 223 -30.16 -5.32 -6.57
N GLU A 224 -31.14 -4.68 -5.92
CA GLU A 224 -32.32 -4.09 -6.58
C GLU A 224 -32.03 -2.67 -7.10
N ASN A 225 -31.20 -1.90 -6.38
CA ASN A 225 -30.80 -0.56 -6.82
C ASN A 225 -29.48 -0.62 -7.59
N PRO A 226 -29.48 -0.30 -8.92
CA PRO A 226 -28.28 -0.41 -9.75
C PRO A 226 -27.20 0.63 -9.43
N TYR A 227 -27.45 1.52 -8.48
CA TYR A 227 -26.52 2.58 -8.06
C TYR A 227 -25.94 2.35 -6.66
N LEU A 228 -26.36 1.28 -5.97
CA LEU A 228 -25.83 0.88 -4.67
C LEU A 228 -25.27 -0.54 -4.74
N TRP A 229 -24.12 -0.77 -4.12
CA TRP A 229 -23.63 -2.13 -3.91
C TRP A 229 -23.83 -2.52 -2.44
N ASN A 230 -25.01 -3.01 -2.14
CA ASN A 230 -25.47 -3.35 -0.80
C ASN A 230 -25.84 -4.83 -0.63
N THR A 231 -25.15 -5.70 -1.37
CA THR A 231 -25.36 -7.16 -1.38
C THR A 231 -24.03 -7.92 -1.39
N GLY A 232 -24.12 -9.23 -1.24
CA GLY A 232 -22.98 -10.15 -1.36
C GLY A 232 -22.05 -10.14 -0.16
N HIS A 233 -20.96 -10.88 -0.29
CA HIS A 233 -19.90 -10.92 0.72
C HIS A 233 -19.00 -9.70 0.59
N GLN A 234 -18.72 -9.05 1.73
CA GLN A 234 -17.82 -7.90 1.82
C GLN A 234 -16.96 -8.06 3.07
N PHE A 235 -15.66 -7.76 2.97
CA PHE A 235 -14.77 -7.77 4.13
C PHE A 235 -14.90 -6.53 5.01
N GLY A 236 -15.53 -5.47 4.49
CA GLY A 236 -15.57 -4.19 5.22
C GLY A 236 -14.17 -3.58 5.38
N ASP A 237 -13.96 -2.89 6.49
CA ASP A 237 -12.62 -2.39 6.86
C ASP A 237 -11.88 -3.48 7.65
N TRP A 238 -11.21 -4.38 6.92
CA TRP A 238 -10.52 -5.54 7.46
C TRP A 238 -9.44 -5.15 8.46
N LEU A 239 -9.38 -5.85 9.59
CA LEU A 239 -8.53 -5.54 10.74
C LEU A 239 -8.73 -4.12 11.30
N GLY A 240 -9.95 -3.55 11.17
CA GLY A 240 -10.32 -2.30 11.82
C GLY A 240 -10.22 -2.41 13.34
N LEU A 241 -9.56 -1.42 13.96
CA LEU A 241 -9.31 -1.45 15.41
C LEU A 241 -10.54 -1.11 16.25
N ASP A 242 -11.61 -0.66 15.62
CA ASP A 242 -12.92 -0.47 16.22
C ASP A 242 -13.84 -1.70 16.07
N ALA A 243 -13.31 -2.82 15.53
CA ALA A 243 -14.07 -4.07 15.40
C ALA A 243 -14.60 -4.57 16.74
N GLU A 244 -15.71 -5.29 16.71
CA GLU A 244 -16.23 -5.98 17.90
C GLU A 244 -15.31 -7.11 18.33
N GLU A 245 -15.34 -7.46 19.60
CA GLU A 245 -14.52 -8.55 20.14
C GLU A 245 -14.75 -9.86 19.37
N GLY A 246 -13.67 -10.43 18.86
CA GLY A 246 -13.69 -11.66 18.05
C GLY A 246 -14.01 -11.45 16.56
N SER A 247 -14.21 -10.21 16.11
CA SER A 247 -14.33 -9.84 14.69
C SER A 247 -13.05 -9.22 14.17
N TYR A 248 -12.79 -9.39 12.87
CA TYR A 248 -11.76 -8.66 12.13
C TYR A 248 -12.36 -7.53 11.27
N GLU A 249 -13.69 -7.45 11.16
CA GLU A 249 -14.43 -6.44 10.40
C GLU A 249 -14.65 -5.20 11.27
N GLY A 250 -14.10 -4.05 10.86
CA GLY A 250 -14.30 -2.76 11.51
C GLY A 250 -15.77 -2.33 11.49
N LYS A 251 -16.14 -1.38 12.37
CA LYS A 251 -17.53 -0.94 12.56
C LYS A 251 -18.16 -0.24 11.36
N THR A 252 -17.35 0.30 10.45
CA THR A 252 -17.88 0.98 9.26
C THR A 252 -18.74 0.04 8.44
N ASP A 253 -19.95 0.48 8.08
CA ASP A 253 -20.87 -0.29 7.25
C ASP A 253 -20.16 -0.74 5.96
N LYS A 254 -20.04 -2.04 5.79
CA LYS A 254 -19.38 -2.65 4.63
C LYS A 254 -20.05 -2.31 3.31
N PHE A 255 -21.32 -1.98 3.29
CA PHE A 255 -22.03 -1.59 2.09
C PHE A 255 -21.85 -0.09 1.77
N LEU A 256 -21.59 0.75 2.77
CA LEU A 256 -21.04 2.10 2.55
C LEU A 256 -19.70 2.00 1.84
N ILE A 257 -18.78 1.16 2.35
CA ILE A 257 -17.47 0.91 1.74
C ILE A 257 -17.65 0.39 0.31
N ALA A 258 -18.50 -0.61 0.10
CA ALA A 258 -18.72 -1.22 -1.20
C ALA A 258 -19.25 -0.21 -2.23
N THR A 259 -20.22 0.62 -1.85
CA THR A 259 -20.77 1.64 -2.74
C THR A 259 -19.76 2.76 -3.02
N ALA A 260 -18.91 3.13 -2.04
CA ALA A 260 -17.83 4.08 -2.24
C ALA A 260 -16.82 3.57 -3.29
N TYR A 261 -16.41 2.31 -3.20
CA TYR A 261 -15.50 1.68 -4.18
C TYR A 261 -16.19 1.49 -5.56
N TYR A 262 -17.49 1.23 -5.60
CA TYR A 262 -18.24 1.22 -6.84
C TYR A 262 -18.16 2.59 -7.55
N ALA A 263 -18.33 3.68 -6.83
CA ALA A 263 -18.16 5.03 -7.37
C ALA A 263 -16.74 5.23 -7.94
N VAL A 264 -15.69 4.82 -7.23
CA VAL A 264 -14.29 4.91 -7.69
C VAL A 264 -14.06 4.09 -8.95
N SER A 265 -14.52 2.84 -8.97
CA SER A 265 -14.39 1.96 -10.14
C SER A 265 -15.10 2.51 -11.37
N CYS A 266 -16.29 3.07 -11.18
CA CYS A 266 -17.05 3.74 -12.25
C CYS A 266 -16.32 4.99 -12.77
N HIS A 267 -15.82 5.85 -11.86
CA HIS A 267 -15.04 7.03 -12.20
C HIS A 267 -13.75 6.69 -12.97
N ASN A 268 -12.99 5.71 -12.51
CA ASN A 268 -11.77 5.25 -13.17
C ASN A 268 -12.05 4.69 -14.58
N THR A 269 -13.17 3.98 -14.74
CA THR A 269 -13.59 3.45 -16.05
C THR A 269 -14.03 4.58 -16.99
N ALA A 270 -14.74 5.60 -16.48
CA ALA A 270 -15.10 6.80 -17.26
C ALA A 270 -13.85 7.54 -17.73
N MET A 271 -12.90 7.80 -16.82
CA MET A 271 -11.62 8.45 -17.11
C MET A 271 -10.80 7.65 -18.15
N ALA A 272 -10.72 6.32 -18.01
CA ALA A 272 -10.04 5.48 -18.99
C ALA A 272 -10.71 5.58 -20.38
N ALA A 273 -12.04 5.62 -20.44
CA ALA A 273 -12.77 5.81 -21.69
C ALA A 273 -12.46 7.17 -22.35
N GLU A 274 -12.38 8.25 -21.57
CA GLU A 274 -11.99 9.58 -22.05
C GLU A 274 -10.58 9.58 -22.64
N ILE A 275 -9.61 9.02 -21.91
CA ILE A 275 -8.20 8.95 -22.33
C ILE A 275 -8.05 8.15 -23.62
N LEU A 276 -8.85 7.09 -23.79
CA LEU A 276 -8.84 6.21 -24.96
C LEU A 276 -9.68 6.73 -26.11
N GLY A 277 -10.44 7.82 -25.93
CA GLY A 277 -11.30 8.42 -26.96
C GLY A 277 -12.62 7.67 -27.19
N TYR A 278 -13.08 6.87 -26.23
CA TYR A 278 -14.35 6.14 -26.31
C TYR A 278 -15.51 7.03 -25.81
N THR A 279 -15.87 8.06 -26.59
CA THR A 279 -16.75 9.15 -26.20
C THR A 279 -18.10 8.68 -25.61
N GLU A 280 -18.78 7.73 -26.27
CA GLU A 280 -20.08 7.24 -25.81
C GLU A 280 -19.97 6.48 -24.49
N LYS A 281 -18.90 5.72 -24.31
CA LYS A 281 -18.61 4.99 -23.05
C LYS A 281 -18.23 5.97 -21.94
N ALA A 282 -17.40 6.96 -22.24
CA ALA A 282 -17.05 8.02 -21.28
C ALA A 282 -18.31 8.73 -20.77
N LYS A 283 -19.24 9.11 -21.69
CA LYS A 283 -20.51 9.71 -21.30
C LYS A 283 -21.34 8.77 -20.42
N TYR A 284 -21.46 7.48 -20.80
CA TYR A 284 -22.25 6.51 -20.06
C TYR A 284 -21.72 6.32 -18.64
N TYR A 285 -20.41 6.11 -18.46
CA TYR A 285 -19.83 5.89 -17.14
C TYR A 285 -19.78 7.17 -16.28
N ASN A 286 -19.65 8.35 -16.89
CA ASN A 286 -19.79 9.63 -16.17
C ASN A 286 -21.23 9.84 -15.66
N ASP A 287 -22.24 9.50 -16.46
CA ASP A 287 -23.65 9.60 -16.06
C ASP A 287 -23.96 8.55 -14.96
N LEU A 288 -23.42 7.32 -15.08
CA LEU A 288 -23.54 6.29 -14.06
C LEU A 288 -22.87 6.73 -12.74
N TYR A 289 -21.65 7.27 -12.79
CA TYR A 289 -20.94 7.79 -11.61
C TYR A 289 -21.75 8.85 -10.86
N LYS A 290 -22.38 9.81 -11.58
CA LYS A 290 -23.24 10.81 -10.97
C LYS A 290 -24.44 10.19 -10.25
N ASN A 291 -25.07 9.17 -10.85
CA ASN A 291 -26.19 8.47 -10.23
C ASN A 291 -25.75 7.67 -8.99
N ILE A 292 -24.57 7.06 -9.02
CA ILE A 292 -23.99 6.37 -7.87
C ILE A 292 -23.72 7.37 -6.73
N LYS A 293 -23.10 8.54 -7.02
CA LYS A 293 -22.90 9.60 -6.01
C LYS A 293 -24.22 10.08 -5.40
N ALA A 294 -25.26 10.27 -6.20
CA ALA A 294 -26.57 10.67 -5.72
C ALA A 294 -27.17 9.60 -4.79
N ALA A 295 -27.16 8.33 -5.22
CA ALA A 295 -27.65 7.22 -4.40
C ALA A 295 -26.83 7.03 -3.12
N PHE A 296 -25.51 7.20 -3.19
CA PHE A 296 -24.62 7.18 -2.02
C PHE A 296 -25.01 8.28 -1.03
N ALA A 297 -25.22 9.50 -1.51
CA ALA A 297 -25.62 10.61 -0.67
C ALA A 297 -26.97 10.36 0.01
N ASP A 298 -27.96 9.89 -0.72
CA ASP A 298 -29.29 9.57 -0.18
C ASP A 298 -29.23 8.48 0.91
N GLU A 299 -28.39 7.46 0.71
CA GLU A 299 -28.31 6.31 1.62
C GLU A 299 -27.41 6.59 2.82
N TYR A 300 -26.22 7.19 2.63
CA TYR A 300 -25.16 7.24 3.64
C TYR A 300 -24.83 8.63 4.20
N LEU A 301 -25.35 9.70 3.59
CA LEU A 301 -25.11 11.07 4.08
C LEU A 301 -26.38 11.67 4.71
N ASN A 302 -26.21 12.59 5.64
CA ASN A 302 -27.25 13.45 6.17
C ASN A 302 -27.61 14.54 5.14
N GLU A 303 -28.71 15.26 5.34
CA GLU A 303 -29.15 16.35 4.47
C GLU A 303 -28.11 17.47 4.29
N ASP A 304 -27.25 17.67 5.30
CA ASP A 304 -26.14 18.64 5.27
C ASP A 304 -24.87 18.10 4.60
N GLY A 305 -24.88 16.86 4.11
CA GLY A 305 -23.74 16.21 3.45
C GLY A 305 -22.70 15.59 4.38
N THR A 306 -22.93 15.59 5.73
CA THR A 306 -22.11 14.86 6.67
C THR A 306 -22.42 13.36 6.65
N VAL A 307 -21.49 12.51 7.11
CA VAL A 307 -21.67 11.06 7.09
C VAL A 307 -22.65 10.62 8.19
N LYS A 308 -23.65 9.78 7.87
CA LYS A 308 -24.59 9.26 8.87
C LYS A 308 -23.90 8.41 9.92
N GLN A 309 -23.00 7.51 9.49
CA GLN A 309 -22.23 6.65 10.38
C GLN A 309 -20.87 7.28 10.70
N GLN A 310 -20.71 7.77 11.91
CA GLN A 310 -19.52 8.47 12.35
C GLN A 310 -18.39 7.52 12.76
N THR A 311 -17.63 7.04 11.75
CA THR A 311 -16.39 6.27 11.92
C THR A 311 -15.25 6.96 11.18
N GLN A 312 -14.00 6.71 11.60
CA GLN A 312 -12.82 7.29 10.92
C GLN A 312 -12.75 6.83 9.46
N THR A 313 -13.01 5.55 9.20
CA THR A 313 -12.96 4.98 7.83
C THR A 313 -14.04 5.56 6.94
N ALA A 314 -15.30 5.67 7.40
CA ALA A 314 -16.36 6.24 6.58
C ALA A 314 -16.06 7.69 6.17
N ASN A 315 -15.66 8.54 7.13
CA ASN A 315 -15.31 9.93 6.86
C ASN A 315 -14.08 10.04 5.93
N ALA A 316 -13.05 9.22 6.14
CA ALA A 316 -11.86 9.21 5.31
C ALA A 316 -12.16 8.84 3.85
N LEU A 317 -12.98 7.80 3.63
CA LEU A 317 -13.39 7.38 2.28
C LEU A 317 -14.24 8.42 1.58
N VAL A 318 -15.22 9.01 2.30
CA VAL A 318 -16.10 10.06 1.74
C VAL A 318 -15.30 11.26 1.28
N LEU A 319 -14.29 11.69 2.04
CA LEU A 319 -13.41 12.80 1.67
C LEU A 319 -12.49 12.44 0.51
N TYR A 320 -11.79 11.33 0.62
CA TYR A 320 -10.76 10.96 -0.37
C TYR A 320 -11.35 10.61 -1.74
N PHE A 321 -12.53 9.98 -1.76
CA PHE A 321 -13.23 9.60 -2.99
C PHE A 321 -14.19 10.67 -3.51
N ASP A 322 -14.21 11.86 -2.92
CA ASP A 322 -15.02 13.00 -3.35
C ASP A 322 -16.53 12.67 -3.39
N LEU A 323 -17.05 12.05 -2.33
CA LEU A 323 -18.44 11.58 -2.26
C LEU A 323 -19.40 12.58 -1.58
N THR A 324 -18.92 13.71 -1.09
CA THR A 324 -19.70 14.79 -0.48
C THR A 324 -19.32 16.15 -1.05
N ASP A 325 -20.30 17.06 -1.11
CA ASP A 325 -20.05 18.46 -1.42
C ASP A 325 -19.67 19.27 -0.15
N ASN A 326 -19.93 18.73 1.06
CA ASN A 326 -19.62 19.38 2.33
C ASN A 326 -18.33 18.81 2.97
N LYS A 327 -17.21 18.88 2.23
CA LYS A 327 -15.91 18.38 2.70
C LYS A 327 -15.46 19.02 4.00
N THR A 328 -15.76 20.30 4.21
CA THR A 328 -15.35 21.01 5.43
C THR A 328 -15.95 20.42 6.70
N ALA A 329 -17.24 20.10 6.69
CA ALA A 329 -17.88 19.49 7.84
C ALA A 329 -17.41 18.04 8.07
N VAL A 330 -17.33 17.23 6.99
CA VAL A 330 -16.84 15.85 7.09
C VAL A 330 -15.38 15.79 7.57
N ALA A 331 -14.54 16.73 7.15
CA ALA A 331 -13.15 16.83 7.63
C ALA A 331 -13.09 17.23 9.12
N ALA A 332 -13.96 18.11 9.57
CA ALA A 332 -14.07 18.46 11.00
C ALA A 332 -14.54 17.25 11.82
N ASP A 333 -15.51 16.49 11.34
CA ASP A 333 -15.97 15.25 11.96
C ASP A 333 -14.84 14.21 12.04
N LEU A 334 -14.09 14.01 10.94
CA LEU A 334 -12.94 13.10 10.94
C LEU A 334 -11.88 13.54 11.95
N ALA A 335 -11.54 14.83 11.97
CA ALA A 335 -10.55 15.36 12.91
C ALA A 335 -11.00 15.14 14.35
N LYS A 336 -12.27 15.42 14.64
CA LYS A 336 -12.85 15.17 15.97
C LYS A 336 -12.80 13.70 16.36
N LEU A 337 -13.14 12.77 15.47
CA LEU A 337 -13.07 11.32 15.72
C LEU A 337 -11.64 10.86 16.03
N VAL A 338 -10.64 11.44 15.37
CA VAL A 338 -9.24 11.14 15.65
C VAL A 338 -8.79 11.73 16.98
N GLU A 339 -9.17 12.98 17.28
CA GLU A 339 -8.84 13.64 18.55
C GLU A 339 -9.50 12.93 19.74
N ASP A 340 -10.79 12.61 19.63
CA ASP A 340 -11.56 11.90 20.67
C ASP A 340 -10.98 10.51 20.95
N ASN A 341 -10.33 9.88 19.96
CA ASN A 341 -9.61 8.61 20.11
C ASN A 341 -8.14 8.82 20.54
N GLY A 342 -7.78 9.94 21.13
CA GLY A 342 -6.44 10.22 21.63
C GLY A 342 -5.39 10.33 20.52
N LYS A 343 -5.77 10.88 19.36
CA LYS A 343 -4.93 11.03 18.16
C LYS A 343 -4.38 9.68 17.68
N ALA A 344 -5.24 8.67 17.66
CA ALA A 344 -4.92 7.32 17.21
C ALA A 344 -5.93 6.85 16.16
N MET A 345 -5.48 6.01 15.24
CA MET A 345 -6.32 5.41 14.20
C MET A 345 -7.22 4.32 14.79
N THR A 346 -8.42 4.19 14.21
CA THR A 346 -9.29 3.01 14.37
C THR A 346 -9.48 2.24 13.08
N THR A 347 -8.86 2.72 12.01
CA THR A 347 -9.01 2.20 10.66
C THR A 347 -8.29 0.87 10.46
N GLY A 348 -8.81 0.06 9.54
CA GLY A 348 -8.21 -1.15 9.02
C GLY A 348 -7.59 -0.96 7.63
N PHE A 349 -7.56 -2.02 6.82
CA PHE A 349 -6.90 -2.04 5.51
C PHE A 349 -7.48 -1.05 4.51
N VAL A 350 -8.79 -0.75 4.59
CA VAL A 350 -9.45 0.14 3.62
C VAL A 350 -9.46 1.60 4.05
N GLY A 351 -9.44 1.88 5.35
CA GLY A 351 -9.45 3.25 5.88
C GLY A 351 -8.04 3.85 6.02
N THR A 352 -7.08 3.05 6.49
CA THR A 352 -5.71 3.50 6.79
C THR A 352 -4.97 4.15 5.62
N PRO A 353 -5.05 3.67 4.37
CA PRO A 353 -4.35 4.29 3.24
C PRO A 353 -4.82 5.71 2.93
N TYR A 354 -6.02 6.08 3.36
CA TYR A 354 -6.68 7.33 2.97
C TYR A 354 -6.81 8.37 4.08
N ILE A 355 -6.82 7.95 5.36
CA ILE A 355 -7.09 8.85 6.50
C ILE A 355 -6.11 10.02 6.59
N ILE A 356 -4.81 9.78 6.34
CA ILE A 356 -3.81 10.86 6.39
C ILE A 356 -4.00 11.86 5.25
N TYR A 357 -4.39 11.43 4.04
CA TYR A 357 -4.73 12.30 2.94
C TYR A 357 -6.03 13.06 3.21
N ALA A 358 -7.06 12.37 3.73
CA ALA A 358 -8.33 12.99 4.07
C ALA A 358 -8.15 14.13 5.08
N LEU A 359 -7.23 13.98 6.03
CA LEU A 359 -6.87 15.04 6.97
C LEU A 359 -6.02 16.13 6.32
N SER A 360 -4.91 15.77 5.66
CA SER A 360 -3.93 16.76 5.16
C SER A 360 -4.50 17.62 4.03
N ASP A 361 -5.27 17.04 3.11
CA ASP A 361 -5.85 17.77 1.98
C ASP A 361 -7.02 18.70 2.38
N ASN A 362 -7.56 18.53 3.61
CA ASN A 362 -8.71 19.29 4.12
C ASN A 362 -8.38 20.18 5.33
N GLY A 363 -7.10 20.57 5.51
CA GLY A 363 -6.70 21.58 6.49
C GLY A 363 -6.26 21.05 7.86
N TYR A 364 -6.22 19.74 8.05
CA TYR A 364 -5.81 19.07 9.29
C TYR A 364 -4.44 18.38 9.18
N ALA A 365 -3.52 18.98 8.44
CA ALA A 365 -2.21 18.42 8.18
C ALA A 365 -1.41 18.11 9.45
N SER A 366 -1.48 18.98 10.49
CA SER A 366 -0.80 18.70 11.77
C SER A 366 -1.33 17.44 12.45
N LEU A 367 -2.62 17.15 12.33
CA LEU A 367 -3.22 15.91 12.86
C LEU A 367 -2.80 14.68 12.04
N ALA A 368 -2.65 14.83 10.71
CA ALA A 368 -2.05 13.77 9.87
C ALA A 368 -0.62 13.44 10.31
N TYR A 369 0.18 14.46 10.61
CA TYR A 369 1.52 14.28 11.19
C TYR A 369 1.47 13.65 12.59
N ASP A 370 0.48 13.98 13.44
CA ASP A 370 0.30 13.34 14.75
C ASP A 370 0.13 11.82 14.58
N LEU A 371 -0.66 11.39 13.59
CA LEU A 371 -0.85 9.95 13.30
C LEU A 371 0.42 9.28 12.77
N VAL A 372 1.12 9.92 11.83
CA VAL A 372 2.32 9.36 11.17
C VAL A 372 3.51 9.29 12.14
N LEU A 373 3.69 10.30 13.01
CA LEU A 373 4.81 10.38 13.96
C LEU A 373 4.48 9.79 15.34
N ARG A 374 3.29 9.23 15.53
CA ARG A 374 2.92 8.53 16.76
C ARG A 374 3.79 7.30 16.97
N ARG A 375 4.26 7.06 18.21
CA ARG A 375 5.11 5.91 18.57
C ARG A 375 4.40 4.88 19.43
N GLU A 376 3.26 5.25 20.01
CA GLU A 376 2.43 4.33 20.78
C GLU A 376 1.47 3.58 19.86
N PHE A 377 1.04 2.40 20.29
CA PHE A 377 -0.04 1.65 19.62
C PHE A 377 -1.35 2.45 19.57
N PRO A 378 -2.10 2.42 18.48
CA PRO A 378 -1.73 1.88 17.16
C PRO A 378 -0.98 2.93 16.33
N SER A 379 0.09 2.56 15.67
CA SER A 379 0.81 3.42 14.74
C SER A 379 1.88 2.66 13.95
N TRP A 380 2.34 3.25 12.84
CA TRP A 380 3.46 2.73 12.05
C TRP A 380 4.78 2.71 12.84
N LEU A 381 5.05 3.74 13.64
CA LEU A 381 6.32 3.83 14.38
C LEU A 381 6.32 2.97 15.63
N TYR A 382 5.16 2.49 16.11
CA TYR A 382 5.10 1.47 17.14
C TYR A 382 5.84 0.20 16.70
N SER A 383 5.54 -0.35 15.52
CA SER A 383 6.24 -1.53 15.02
C SER A 383 7.75 -1.27 14.82
N VAL A 384 8.14 -0.07 14.38
CA VAL A 384 9.54 0.34 14.30
C VAL A 384 10.21 0.31 15.68
N SER A 385 9.56 0.86 16.71
CA SER A 385 10.07 0.87 18.09
C SER A 385 10.21 -0.55 18.66
N MET A 386 9.40 -1.50 18.20
CA MET A 386 9.49 -2.93 18.52
C MET A 386 10.52 -3.68 17.67
N GLY A 387 11.30 -2.99 16.86
CA GLY A 387 12.39 -3.54 16.05
C GLY A 387 11.95 -4.16 14.73
N ALA A 388 10.80 -3.77 14.18
CA ALA A 388 10.36 -4.19 12.86
C ALA A 388 11.36 -3.79 11.76
N THR A 389 11.57 -4.69 10.80
CA THR A 389 12.36 -4.45 9.58
C THR A 389 11.53 -4.51 8.30
N THR A 390 10.26 -4.83 8.44
CA THR A 390 9.22 -4.92 7.41
C THR A 390 7.93 -4.33 7.95
N ILE A 391 6.89 -4.21 7.13
CA ILE A 391 5.55 -3.79 7.57
C ILE A 391 4.80 -5.00 8.12
N TRP A 392 4.13 -4.82 9.26
CA TRP A 392 3.35 -5.87 9.91
C TRP A 392 1.89 -5.85 9.45
N GLU A 393 1.23 -7.00 9.48
CA GLU A 393 -0.19 -7.17 9.17
C GLU A 393 -1.08 -6.49 10.22
N HIS A 394 -0.72 -6.62 11.50
CA HIS A 394 -1.41 -5.98 12.61
C HIS A 394 -0.45 -5.05 13.37
N TRP A 395 -0.97 -3.92 13.84
CA TRP A 395 -0.16 -2.86 14.47
C TRP A 395 0.67 -3.34 15.66
N ASP A 396 0.10 -4.21 16.53
CA ASP A 396 0.77 -4.82 17.68
C ASP A 396 1.04 -6.32 17.47
N GLY A 397 1.41 -6.73 16.27
CA GLY A 397 1.82 -8.10 15.98
C GLY A 397 2.71 -8.69 17.08
N LEU A 398 3.59 -7.84 17.63
CA LEU A 398 4.33 -8.05 18.87
C LEU A 398 3.92 -6.98 19.89
N LYS A 399 3.41 -7.40 21.06
CA LYS A 399 2.98 -6.51 22.15
C LYS A 399 4.17 -6.03 23.00
N PRO A 400 4.00 -4.96 23.81
CA PRO A 400 5.10 -4.43 24.62
C PRO A 400 5.68 -5.42 25.63
N ASP A 401 4.91 -6.41 26.08
CA ASP A 401 5.35 -7.49 26.97
C ASP A 401 6.04 -8.65 26.21
N GLY A 402 6.22 -8.52 24.90
CA GLY A 402 6.80 -9.53 24.04
C GLY A 402 5.84 -10.66 23.64
N SER A 403 4.59 -10.63 24.07
CA SER A 403 3.59 -11.60 23.61
C SER A 403 3.10 -11.27 22.19
N MET A 404 2.63 -12.32 21.47
CA MET A 404 2.05 -12.17 20.14
C MET A 404 0.60 -11.67 20.24
N TRP A 405 0.19 -10.80 19.29
CA TRP A 405 -1.21 -10.43 19.16
C TRP A 405 -2.11 -11.63 18.86
N SER A 406 -1.67 -12.47 17.93
CA SER A 406 -2.35 -13.70 17.54
C SER A 406 -1.32 -14.76 17.15
N GLU A 407 -1.62 -16.02 17.41
CA GLU A 407 -0.76 -17.12 16.95
C GLU A 407 -0.87 -17.37 15.44
N LYS A 408 -2.05 -17.15 14.85
CA LYS A 408 -2.37 -17.55 13.47
C LYS A 408 -2.55 -16.39 12.51
N MET A 409 -3.20 -15.31 12.95
CA MET A 409 -3.43 -14.10 12.16
C MET A 409 -2.34 -13.08 12.52
N ASN A 410 -1.10 -13.33 12.11
CA ASN A 410 0.02 -12.48 12.47
C ASN A 410 1.18 -12.67 11.50
N SER A 411 1.23 -11.84 10.47
CA SER A 411 2.37 -11.73 9.56
C SER A 411 3.22 -10.52 9.93
N PHE A 412 4.53 -10.72 10.01
CA PHE A 412 5.47 -9.63 10.25
C PHE A 412 6.03 -9.05 8.94
N ASN A 413 5.54 -9.52 7.78
CA ASN A 413 5.89 -8.99 6.48
C ASN A 413 4.65 -8.97 5.58
N HIS A 414 3.88 -7.85 5.66
CA HIS A 414 2.57 -7.67 5.02
C HIS A 414 2.40 -6.23 4.56
N TYR A 415 2.72 -5.93 3.33
CA TYR A 415 3.06 -4.59 2.83
C TYR A 415 1.92 -3.56 2.83
N ALA A 416 0.64 -3.95 2.94
CA ALA A 416 -0.52 -3.09 2.70
C ALA A 416 -0.48 -1.75 3.46
N TYR A 417 -0.21 -1.76 4.78
CA TYR A 417 -0.10 -0.53 5.58
C TYR A 417 1.12 0.34 5.21
N GLY A 418 2.07 -0.18 4.45
CA GLY A 418 3.15 0.60 3.85
C GLY A 418 2.68 1.60 2.79
N ALA A 419 1.39 1.59 2.43
CA ALA A 419 0.73 2.60 1.59
C ALA A 419 1.00 4.04 2.06
N VAL A 420 1.24 4.24 3.35
CA VAL A 420 1.60 5.53 3.95
C VAL A 420 2.80 6.20 3.28
N ALA A 421 3.75 5.44 2.76
CA ALA A 421 4.98 6.02 2.22
C ALA A 421 4.75 6.91 0.99
N SER A 422 3.67 6.72 0.22
CA SER A 422 3.33 7.66 -0.85
C SER A 422 3.08 9.09 -0.33
N TRP A 423 2.56 9.24 0.89
CA TRP A 423 2.35 10.54 1.53
C TRP A 423 3.68 11.25 1.86
N PHE A 424 4.77 10.52 2.11
CA PHE A 424 6.09 11.13 2.32
C PHE A 424 6.55 11.90 1.09
N PHE A 425 6.26 11.37 -0.09
CA PHE A 425 6.58 12.02 -1.38
C PHE A 425 5.59 13.13 -1.71
N THR A 426 4.30 12.85 -1.58
CA THR A 426 3.25 13.75 -2.07
C THR A 426 2.95 14.90 -1.13
N ASP A 427 3.18 14.75 0.17
CA ASP A 427 2.82 15.76 1.17
C ASP A 427 4.03 16.26 1.95
N ILE A 428 4.85 15.41 2.59
CA ILE A 428 6.06 15.90 3.29
C ILE A 428 6.97 16.63 2.31
N CYS A 429 7.24 16.06 1.13
CA CYS A 429 8.09 16.66 0.10
C CYS A 429 7.32 17.35 -1.03
N GLY A 430 6.00 17.16 -1.09
CA GLY A 430 5.08 17.89 -1.97
C GLY A 430 5.10 17.49 -3.45
N ILE A 431 5.68 16.34 -3.84
CA ILE A 431 5.79 15.92 -5.24
C ILE A 431 4.47 15.28 -5.69
N LYS A 432 3.63 16.02 -6.42
CA LYS A 432 2.34 15.54 -6.95
C LYS A 432 2.34 15.62 -8.48
N TYR A 433 1.95 14.58 -9.19
CA TYR A 433 1.75 14.68 -10.64
C TYR A 433 0.57 15.61 -10.96
N ALA A 434 0.73 16.51 -11.92
CA ALA A 434 -0.33 17.32 -12.51
C ALA A 434 -0.71 16.84 -13.90
N ALA A 435 0.16 16.03 -14.53
CA ALA A 435 -0.11 15.29 -15.76
C ALA A 435 0.55 13.90 -15.67
N PRO A 436 -0.01 12.89 -16.37
CA PRO A 436 0.50 11.52 -16.34
C PRO A 436 2.00 11.44 -16.65
N GLY A 437 2.70 10.54 -15.96
CA GLY A 437 4.14 10.34 -16.09
C GLY A 437 4.98 11.51 -15.58
N TYR A 438 4.39 12.39 -14.76
CA TYR A 438 5.03 13.61 -14.28
C TYR A 438 5.46 14.58 -15.41
N LYS A 439 4.77 14.54 -16.56
CA LYS A 439 4.97 15.52 -17.64
C LYS A 439 4.82 16.96 -17.16
N ALA A 440 3.86 17.19 -16.29
CA ALA A 440 3.73 18.35 -15.43
C ALA A 440 3.52 17.87 -13.99
N PHE A 441 4.11 18.57 -13.02
CA PHE A 441 3.97 18.21 -11.61
C PHE A 441 3.97 19.47 -10.73
N GLU A 442 3.56 19.24 -9.49
CA GLU A 442 3.56 20.27 -8.45
C GLU A 442 4.55 19.89 -7.35
N ILE A 443 5.17 20.90 -6.77
CA ILE A 443 5.89 20.80 -5.50
C ILE A 443 5.15 21.69 -4.51
N LYS A 444 4.36 21.05 -3.66
CA LYS A 444 3.56 21.70 -2.62
C LYS A 444 3.76 20.99 -1.28
N PRO A 445 4.91 21.17 -0.64
CA PRO A 445 5.22 20.48 0.59
C PRO A 445 4.42 21.02 1.77
N VAL A 446 4.06 20.14 2.67
CA VAL A 446 3.40 20.44 3.94
C VAL A 446 4.43 20.29 5.05
N LEU A 447 5.03 21.42 5.49
CA LEU A 447 6.03 21.40 6.55
C LEU A 447 5.37 21.34 7.92
N ASP A 448 5.95 20.53 8.81
CA ASP A 448 5.56 20.43 10.21
C ASP A 448 6.75 20.74 11.13
N GLU A 449 6.50 21.32 12.30
CA GLU A 449 7.56 21.74 13.22
C GLU A 449 8.44 20.59 13.75
N ARG A 450 7.94 19.38 13.75
CA ARG A 450 8.63 18.18 14.23
C ARG A 450 9.73 17.69 13.29
N LEU A 451 9.71 18.09 12.01
CA LEU A 451 10.77 17.80 11.06
C LEU A 451 11.60 19.06 10.76
N SER A 452 12.92 18.96 10.80
CA SER A 452 13.83 20.04 10.44
C SER A 452 14.22 20.04 8.96
N PHE A 453 14.13 18.90 8.29
CA PHE A 453 14.32 18.75 6.84
C PHE A 453 13.59 17.50 6.31
N ALA A 454 13.31 17.52 5.02
CA ALA A 454 13.02 16.32 4.25
C ALA A 454 13.53 16.46 2.81
N ASN A 455 13.83 15.30 2.21
CA ASN A 455 14.34 15.17 0.85
C ASN A 455 13.67 13.95 0.20
N ALA A 456 13.08 14.16 -0.98
CA ALA A 456 12.57 13.06 -1.81
C ALA A 456 13.05 13.24 -3.25
N ALA A 457 13.31 12.11 -3.89
CA ALA A 457 13.58 12.06 -5.32
C ALA A 457 12.78 10.94 -5.99
N ILE A 458 12.30 11.20 -7.21
CA ILE A 458 11.59 10.21 -8.04
C ILE A 458 12.24 10.21 -9.43
N ASP A 459 12.69 9.04 -9.89
CA ASP A 459 13.13 8.85 -11.26
C ASP A 459 11.91 8.60 -12.16
N THR A 460 11.65 9.51 -13.07
CA THR A 460 10.57 9.42 -14.06
C THR A 460 11.12 9.06 -15.43
N MET A 461 10.23 8.85 -16.41
CA MET A 461 10.65 8.68 -17.82
C MET A 461 11.34 9.92 -18.41
N TYR A 462 11.19 11.10 -17.78
CA TYR A 462 11.82 12.35 -18.20
C TYR A 462 13.14 12.64 -17.48
N GLY A 463 13.45 11.88 -16.42
CA GLY A 463 14.60 12.06 -15.54
C GLY A 463 14.19 12.23 -14.08
N LYS A 464 15.14 12.70 -13.27
CA LYS A 464 14.97 12.82 -11.81
C LYS A 464 14.18 14.09 -11.45
N ILE A 465 13.14 13.91 -10.64
CA ILE A 465 12.51 14.99 -9.87
C ILE A 465 13.08 14.92 -8.46
N ARG A 466 13.47 16.06 -7.92
CA ARG A 466 13.86 16.19 -6.50
C ARG A 466 13.08 17.33 -5.86
N SER A 467 12.64 17.08 -4.63
CA SER A 467 12.13 18.10 -3.73
C SER A 467 12.82 17.96 -2.39
N GLN A 468 13.57 18.96 -2.02
CA GLN A 468 14.27 19.02 -0.75
C GLN A 468 13.93 20.33 -0.07
N TRP A 469 13.67 20.26 1.24
CA TRP A 469 13.53 21.46 2.07
C TRP A 469 14.26 21.30 3.40
N ARG A 470 14.67 22.44 3.96
CA ARG A 470 15.28 22.55 5.28
C ARG A 470 14.77 23.79 5.97
N LYS A 471 14.38 23.69 7.23
CA LYS A 471 14.04 24.85 8.04
C LYS A 471 15.27 25.69 8.35
N VAL A 472 15.11 26.99 8.25
CA VAL A 472 16.12 28.00 8.60
C VAL A 472 15.45 29.08 9.43
N ASP A 473 16.25 29.99 10.03
CA ASP A 473 15.73 31.13 10.79
C ASP A 473 14.81 31.97 9.91
N GLY A 474 13.55 32.10 10.30
CA GLY A 474 12.54 32.88 9.60
C GLY A 474 11.95 32.26 8.33
N GLY A 475 12.12 30.93 8.07
CA GLY A 475 11.52 30.32 6.91
C GLY A 475 12.04 28.93 6.58
N ALA A 476 12.06 28.61 5.29
CA ALA A 476 12.59 27.35 4.79
C ALA A 476 13.36 27.54 3.48
N GLU A 477 14.48 26.82 3.35
CA GLU A 477 15.24 26.69 2.10
C GLU A 477 14.72 25.52 1.30
N PHE A 478 14.63 25.70 -0.02
CA PHE A 478 14.19 24.68 -0.98
C PHE A 478 15.26 24.45 -2.04
N GLU A 479 15.43 23.17 -2.39
CA GLU A 479 16.14 22.75 -3.60
C GLU A 479 15.22 21.86 -4.42
N ILE A 480 14.93 22.27 -5.67
CA ILE A 480 14.02 21.58 -6.59
C ILE A 480 14.77 21.26 -7.87
N GLU A 481 14.74 19.99 -8.28
CA GLU A 481 15.24 19.54 -9.58
C GLU A 481 14.05 19.19 -10.50
N VAL A 482 14.03 19.84 -11.67
CA VAL A 482 13.00 19.66 -12.70
C VAL A 482 13.66 19.05 -13.93
N PRO A 483 13.28 17.80 -14.32
CA PRO A 483 13.90 17.14 -15.44
C PRO A 483 13.53 17.79 -16.80
N SER A 484 14.28 17.43 -17.84
CA SER A 484 14.08 17.95 -19.19
C SER A 484 12.68 17.66 -19.70
N ASN A 485 12.12 18.57 -20.49
CA ASN A 485 10.79 18.45 -21.12
C ASN A 485 9.62 18.34 -20.14
N THR A 486 9.77 18.76 -18.90
CA THR A 486 8.70 18.81 -17.90
C THR A 486 8.51 20.24 -17.36
N THR A 487 7.42 20.46 -16.66
CA THR A 487 7.11 21.71 -15.96
C THR A 487 6.72 21.46 -14.52
N CYS A 488 7.17 22.33 -13.62
CA CYS A 488 6.87 22.26 -12.20
C CYS A 488 6.15 23.55 -11.74
N ARG A 489 5.10 23.40 -10.95
CA ARG A 489 4.52 24.50 -10.16
C ARG A 489 4.92 24.29 -8.70
N PHE A 490 5.54 25.29 -8.12
CA PHE A 490 5.86 25.33 -6.70
C PHE A 490 4.87 26.20 -5.96
N GLU A 491 4.43 25.77 -4.78
CA GLU A 491 3.61 26.55 -3.88
C GLU A 491 3.97 26.22 -2.42
N TYR A 492 4.36 27.24 -1.65
CA TYR A 492 4.54 27.13 -0.21
C TYR A 492 4.34 28.51 0.43
N ASN A 493 3.57 28.58 1.53
CA ASN A 493 3.30 29.79 2.32
C ASN A 493 2.97 31.02 1.45
N GLY A 494 2.05 30.86 0.48
CA GLY A 494 1.64 31.94 -0.43
C GLY A 494 2.62 32.25 -1.56
N THR A 495 3.86 31.78 -1.48
CA THR A 495 4.86 31.92 -2.55
C THR A 495 4.59 30.90 -3.65
N LYS A 496 4.54 31.38 -4.91
CA LYS A 496 4.28 30.56 -6.09
C LYS A 496 5.36 30.82 -7.15
N HIS A 497 5.88 29.72 -7.70
CA HIS A 497 6.80 29.76 -8.84
C HIS A 497 6.38 28.76 -9.92
N ALA A 498 6.74 29.05 -11.16
CA ALA A 498 6.66 28.13 -12.28
C ALA A 498 8.07 27.87 -12.79
N PHE A 499 8.48 26.61 -12.82
CA PHE A 499 9.82 26.21 -13.22
C PHE A 499 9.78 25.35 -14.50
N GLY A 500 10.69 25.63 -15.42
CA GLY A 500 11.09 24.72 -16.47
C GLY A 500 12.19 23.79 -15.99
N SER A 501 12.88 23.11 -16.95
CA SER A 501 14.01 22.23 -16.64
C SER A 501 15.14 22.96 -15.94
N GLY A 502 15.73 22.39 -14.88
CA GLY A 502 16.83 22.98 -14.13
C GLY A 502 16.83 22.61 -12.65
N ILE A 503 17.80 23.16 -11.92
CA ILE A 503 17.90 23.06 -10.47
C ILE A 503 17.71 24.45 -9.88
N TYR A 504 16.81 24.56 -8.94
CA TYR A 504 16.42 25.84 -8.32
C TYR A 504 16.64 25.78 -6.83
N LYS A 505 17.37 26.78 -6.30
CA LYS A 505 17.62 26.95 -4.86
C LYS A 505 17.14 28.31 -4.42
N PHE A 506 16.31 28.35 -3.41
CA PHE A 506 15.73 29.62 -2.91
C PHE A 506 15.21 29.44 -1.48
N THR A 507 14.99 30.56 -0.81
CA THR A 507 14.40 30.59 0.53
C THR A 507 13.01 31.21 0.45
N VAL A 508 12.06 30.67 1.19
CA VAL A 508 10.74 31.26 1.42
C VAL A 508 10.65 31.63 2.89
N CYS A 509 10.32 32.88 3.17
CA CYS A 509 10.10 33.37 4.52
C CYS A 509 8.80 32.79 5.12
N ALA A 510 8.78 32.64 6.47
CA ALA A 510 7.64 32.13 7.23
C ALA A 510 6.46 33.11 7.21
#